data_fe872262bd0a35a7b9192f6981e3eed8
#
_entry.id   fe872262bd0a35a7b9192f6981e3eed8
#
_cell.length_a   1.000
_cell.length_b   1.000
_cell.length_c   1.000
_cell.angle_alpha   90.00
_cell.angle_beta   90.00
_cell.angle_gamma   90.00
#
_symmetry.space_group_name_H-M   'P 1'
#
loop_
_entity.id
_entity.type
_entity.pdbx_description
1 polymer ?
#
loop_
_entity_poly.entity_id
_entity_poly.type
_entity_poly.pdbx_seq_one_letter_code
_entity_poly.pdbx_strand_id
1 'polypeptide(L)'
;LKGGFKIVKDDNWNNGDYGGKDGELTNGGENIPVEGDGLFWIEANVVEMTYALSHIATYGIIGNATPSGWDGSTAMTPDETFLKWTVSVALTEGSMKFRANDAWDIDLGGLGEGSTPQEPVLELKSKGSDIVISEAGNYDITLDLSKLPYTCTFTKK
;
A
#
# COMPACT_ATOMS: atom_id res chain seq x y z
N LEU A 1 -12.69 -3.46 -3.20
CA LEU A 1 -13.28 -4.45 -4.09
C LEU A 1 -14.63 -4.92 -3.55
N LYS A 2 -15.50 -5.42 -4.43
CA LYS A 2 -16.79 -6.01 -4.08
C LYS A 2 -17.20 -7.02 -5.14
N GLY A 3 -17.72 -8.18 -4.72
CA GLY A 3 -18.19 -9.24 -5.62
C GLY A 3 -17.04 -10.09 -6.13
N GLY A 4 -16.70 -9.97 -7.40
CA GLY A 4 -15.61 -10.75 -7.99
C GLY A 4 -14.89 -9.98 -9.09
N PHE A 5 -13.69 -10.41 -9.41
CA PHE A 5 -12.86 -9.80 -10.45
C PHE A 5 -12.08 -10.85 -11.24
N LYS A 6 -11.49 -10.43 -12.33
CA LYS A 6 -10.51 -11.19 -13.12
C LYS A 6 -9.25 -10.37 -13.34
N ILE A 7 -8.17 -11.04 -13.62
CA ILE A 7 -6.91 -10.45 -14.04
C ILE A 7 -6.85 -10.55 -15.56
N VAL A 8 -6.68 -9.41 -16.24
CA VAL A 8 -6.57 -9.36 -17.70
C VAL A 8 -5.16 -8.94 -18.11
N LYS A 9 -4.72 -9.41 -19.26
CA LYS A 9 -3.48 -9.00 -19.86
C LYS A 9 -3.72 -7.75 -20.72
N ASP A 10 -2.89 -6.73 -20.54
CA ASP A 10 -2.84 -5.53 -21.41
C ASP A 10 -4.18 -4.77 -21.55
N ASP A 11 -4.99 -4.72 -20.50
CA ASP A 11 -6.34 -4.09 -20.47
C ASP A 11 -7.27 -4.60 -21.58
N ASN A 12 -7.01 -5.80 -22.13
CA ASN A 12 -7.73 -6.34 -23.26
C ASN A 12 -8.16 -7.79 -23.01
N TRP A 13 -9.47 -8.00 -22.92
CA TRP A 13 -10.07 -9.32 -22.70
C TRP A 13 -9.72 -10.35 -23.79
N ASN A 14 -9.42 -9.91 -25.02
CA ASN A 14 -9.08 -10.79 -26.12
C ASN A 14 -7.64 -11.36 -26.02
N ASN A 15 -6.80 -10.77 -25.18
CA ASN A 15 -5.42 -11.20 -24.97
C ASN A 15 -5.27 -12.23 -23.84
N GLY A 16 -6.38 -12.68 -23.28
CA GLY A 16 -6.48 -13.65 -22.21
C GLY A 16 -6.84 -13.02 -20.86
N ASP A 17 -7.57 -13.77 -20.11
CA ASP A 17 -7.96 -13.43 -18.74
C ASP A 17 -7.68 -14.61 -17.82
N TYR A 18 -7.49 -14.29 -16.55
CA TYR A 18 -7.30 -15.26 -15.49
C TYR A 18 -8.35 -15.04 -14.41
N GLY A 19 -9.07 -16.09 -14.10
CA GLY A 19 -9.94 -16.18 -12.94
C GLY A 19 -9.51 -17.33 -12.06
N GLY A 20 -10.28 -17.66 -11.03
CA GLY A 20 -9.93 -18.79 -10.17
C GLY A 20 -10.57 -18.74 -8.79
N LYS A 21 -10.15 -19.66 -7.94
CA LYS A 21 -10.56 -19.74 -6.53
C LYS A 21 -9.47 -20.41 -5.70
N ASP A 22 -9.58 -20.29 -4.40
CA ASP A 22 -8.72 -20.97 -3.42
C ASP A 22 -7.21 -20.74 -3.62
N GLY A 23 -6.83 -19.56 -4.19
CA GLY A 23 -5.44 -19.22 -4.46
C GLY A 23 -4.89 -19.72 -5.80
N GLU A 24 -5.68 -20.45 -6.59
CA GLU A 24 -5.27 -20.95 -7.91
C GLU A 24 -5.88 -20.13 -9.04
N LEU A 25 -5.06 -19.80 -10.05
CA LEU A 25 -5.49 -19.15 -11.28
C LEU A 25 -5.76 -20.18 -12.38
N THR A 26 -6.73 -19.85 -13.21
CA THR A 26 -7.06 -20.62 -14.43
C THR A 26 -7.26 -19.64 -15.58
N ASN A 27 -6.64 -19.92 -16.74
CA ASN A 27 -6.88 -19.13 -17.95
C ASN A 27 -8.34 -19.29 -18.37
N GLY A 28 -9.05 -18.16 -18.56
CA GLY A 28 -10.48 -18.17 -18.83
C GLY A 28 -11.36 -18.62 -17.64
N GLY A 29 -10.78 -18.79 -16.43
CA GLY A 29 -11.50 -19.30 -15.25
C GLY A 29 -12.61 -18.38 -14.75
N GLU A 30 -13.38 -18.85 -13.78
CA GLU A 30 -14.45 -18.10 -13.14
C GLU A 30 -13.89 -16.86 -12.41
N ASN A 31 -14.75 -15.88 -12.12
CA ASN A 31 -14.34 -14.71 -11.36
C ASN A 31 -13.75 -15.12 -10.00
N ILE A 32 -12.63 -14.49 -9.63
CA ILE A 32 -12.04 -14.61 -8.29
C ILE A 32 -13.01 -13.96 -7.30
N PRO A 33 -13.56 -14.71 -6.34
CA PRO A 33 -14.51 -14.15 -5.40
C PRO A 33 -13.82 -13.21 -4.40
N VAL A 34 -14.49 -12.13 -4.03
CA VAL A 34 -14.07 -11.21 -2.97
C VAL A 34 -15.14 -11.20 -1.88
N GLU A 35 -14.76 -11.61 -0.69
CA GLU A 35 -15.65 -11.58 0.46
C GLU A 35 -15.58 -10.22 1.17
N GLY A 36 -16.72 -9.53 1.21
CA GLY A 36 -16.86 -8.20 1.80
C GLY A 36 -16.44 -7.06 0.87
N ASP A 37 -16.64 -5.84 1.37
CA ASP A 37 -16.21 -4.60 0.73
C ASP A 37 -14.90 -4.12 1.36
N GLY A 38 -14.04 -3.47 0.59
CA GLY A 38 -12.83 -2.86 1.14
C GLY A 38 -11.67 -2.76 0.17
N LEU A 39 -10.54 -2.39 0.73
CA LEU A 39 -9.26 -2.37 0.05
C LEU A 39 -8.60 -3.75 0.17
N PHE A 40 -8.10 -4.25 -0.95
CA PHE A 40 -7.38 -5.52 -0.99
C PHE A 40 -6.04 -5.34 -1.70
N TRP A 41 -5.01 -5.95 -1.14
CA TRP A 41 -3.76 -6.18 -1.82
C TRP A 41 -3.89 -7.48 -2.62
N ILE A 42 -3.56 -7.41 -3.90
CA ILE A 42 -3.64 -8.55 -4.82
C ILE A 42 -2.23 -8.90 -5.26
N GLU A 43 -1.83 -10.13 -5.03
CA GLU A 43 -0.63 -10.73 -5.60
C GLU A 43 -1.04 -11.82 -6.58
N ALA A 44 -0.48 -11.79 -7.79
CA ALA A 44 -0.76 -12.79 -8.81
C ALA A 44 0.52 -13.24 -9.51
N ASN A 45 0.70 -14.53 -9.62
CA ASN A 45 1.78 -15.15 -10.37
C ASN A 45 1.19 -15.97 -11.52
N VAL A 46 1.19 -15.39 -12.71
CA VAL A 46 0.62 -16.05 -13.90
C VAL A 46 1.52 -17.14 -14.49
N VAL A 47 2.75 -17.29 -14.01
CA VAL A 47 3.65 -18.39 -14.39
C VAL A 47 3.35 -19.62 -13.53
N GLU A 48 3.21 -19.42 -12.23
CA GLU A 48 2.87 -20.48 -11.27
C GLU A 48 1.36 -20.69 -11.14
N MET A 49 0.58 -19.85 -11.82
CA MET A 49 -0.89 -19.89 -11.80
C MET A 49 -1.47 -19.80 -10.38
N THR A 50 -0.95 -18.83 -9.59
CA THR A 50 -1.39 -18.60 -8.21
C THR A 50 -1.77 -17.14 -7.97
N TYR A 51 -2.62 -16.90 -6.97
CA TYR A 51 -2.92 -15.57 -6.47
C TYR A 51 -3.11 -15.57 -4.95
N ALA A 52 -2.94 -14.41 -4.34
CA ALA A 52 -3.28 -14.15 -2.95
C ALA A 52 -4.07 -12.84 -2.84
N LEU A 53 -5.04 -12.82 -1.93
CA LEU A 53 -5.82 -11.64 -1.56
C LEU A 53 -5.62 -11.37 -0.08
N SER A 54 -5.17 -10.17 0.25
CA SER A 54 -5.04 -9.71 1.62
C SER A 54 -5.92 -8.49 1.84
N HIS A 55 -6.93 -8.61 2.71
CA HIS A 55 -7.76 -7.48 3.09
C HIS A 55 -6.93 -6.48 3.90
N ILE A 56 -6.99 -5.21 3.52
CA ILE A 56 -6.33 -4.12 4.23
C ILE A 56 -7.37 -3.40 5.08
N ALA A 57 -7.31 -3.62 6.38
CA ALA A 57 -8.19 -2.97 7.35
C ALA A 57 -7.61 -1.64 7.85
N THR A 58 -6.27 -1.54 7.93
CA THR A 58 -5.57 -0.37 8.46
C THR A 58 -4.30 -0.08 7.69
N TYR A 59 -3.90 1.19 7.64
CA TYR A 59 -2.55 1.62 7.37
C TYR A 59 -2.01 2.43 8.53
N GLY A 60 -0.71 2.36 8.74
CA GLY A 60 -0.02 3.18 9.72
C GLY A 60 1.40 3.50 9.28
N ILE A 61 2.00 4.48 9.93
CA ILE A 61 3.41 4.83 9.81
C ILE A 61 4.19 4.20 10.95
N ILE A 62 5.37 3.69 10.67
CA ILE A 62 6.26 3.04 11.63
C ILE A 62 7.70 3.44 11.39
N GLY A 63 8.51 3.54 12.41
CA GLY A 63 9.93 3.88 12.30
C GLY A 63 10.40 4.76 13.43
N ASN A 64 11.70 4.85 13.62
CA ASN A 64 12.28 5.64 14.72
C ASN A 64 12.02 7.16 14.60
N ALA A 65 11.54 7.63 13.44
CA ALA A 65 11.04 9.00 13.30
C ALA A 65 9.61 9.18 13.85
N THR A 66 8.86 8.10 14.11
CA THR A 66 7.47 8.13 14.55
C THR A 66 7.33 7.96 16.07
N PRO A 67 6.20 8.35 16.69
CA PRO A 67 6.03 8.30 18.14
C PRO A 67 6.25 6.93 18.79
N SER A 68 5.89 5.85 18.11
CA SER A 68 6.00 4.48 18.62
C SER A 68 7.29 3.76 18.18
N GLY A 69 8.17 4.43 17.46
CA GLY A 69 9.38 3.82 16.93
C GLY A 69 9.08 2.63 16.00
N TRP A 70 9.90 1.60 16.09
CA TRP A 70 9.72 0.34 15.36
C TRP A 70 8.85 -0.68 16.09
N ASP A 71 8.35 -0.34 17.31
CA ASP A 71 7.57 -1.27 18.15
C ASP A 71 6.09 -1.32 17.75
N GLY A 72 5.57 -0.27 17.13
CA GLY A 72 4.16 -0.21 16.71
C GLY A 72 3.89 0.87 15.68
N SER A 73 2.80 0.74 14.95
CA SER A 73 2.39 1.74 13.98
C SER A 73 1.60 2.87 14.63
N THR A 74 1.87 4.10 14.19
CA THR A 74 0.96 5.23 14.39
C THR A 74 -0.12 5.15 13.31
N ALA A 75 -1.37 4.93 13.72
CA ALA A 75 -2.49 4.68 12.81
C ALA A 75 -2.80 5.89 11.93
N MET A 76 -3.16 5.62 10.69
CA MET A 76 -3.69 6.59 9.73
C MET A 76 -5.21 6.46 9.61
N THR A 77 -5.86 7.52 9.18
CA THR A 77 -7.31 7.57 8.96
C THR A 77 -7.58 7.47 7.46
N PRO A 78 -8.40 6.52 6.99
CA PRO A 78 -8.78 6.41 5.59
C PRO A 78 -9.82 7.48 5.19
N ASP A 79 -9.87 7.78 3.91
CA ASP A 79 -11.03 8.43 3.29
C ASP A 79 -12.17 7.41 3.06
N GLU A 80 -13.31 7.87 2.54
CA GLU A 80 -14.47 7.01 2.25
C GLU A 80 -14.20 5.93 1.20
N THR A 81 -13.16 6.10 0.38
CA THR A 81 -12.78 5.14 -0.67
C THR A 81 -11.73 4.14 -0.21
N PHE A 82 -11.10 4.35 0.94
CA PHE A 82 -9.93 3.62 1.42
C PHE A 82 -8.69 3.72 0.51
N LEU A 83 -8.69 4.63 -0.43
CA LEU A 83 -7.56 4.84 -1.35
C LEU A 83 -6.62 5.93 -0.87
N LYS A 84 -7.06 6.78 0.06
CA LYS A 84 -6.21 7.79 0.69
C LYS A 84 -6.27 7.64 2.21
N TRP A 85 -5.08 7.70 2.82
CA TRP A 85 -4.90 7.58 4.26
C TRP A 85 -4.12 8.77 4.79
N THR A 86 -4.57 9.36 5.87
CA THR A 86 -3.98 10.58 6.42
C THR A 86 -3.62 10.45 7.89
N VAL A 87 -2.59 11.18 8.31
CA VAL A 87 -2.22 11.34 9.72
C VAL A 87 -1.59 12.70 9.97
N SER A 88 -1.94 13.33 11.09
CA SER A 88 -1.23 14.49 11.64
C SER A 88 -0.36 14.01 12.79
N VAL A 89 0.95 14.21 12.73
CA VAL A 89 1.88 13.61 13.67
C VAL A 89 3.12 14.46 13.89
N ALA A 90 3.67 14.43 15.09
CA ALA A 90 5.00 14.93 15.36
C ALA A 90 6.03 13.87 14.95
N LEU A 91 6.95 14.21 14.05
CA LEU A 91 8.07 13.39 13.66
C LEU A 91 9.37 13.94 14.26
N THR A 92 10.30 13.02 14.54
CA THR A 92 11.70 13.34 14.85
C THR A 92 12.57 13.01 13.63
N GLU A 93 13.83 13.46 13.65
CA GLU A 93 14.81 12.98 12.68
C GLU A 93 14.97 11.46 12.80
N GLY A 94 15.02 10.77 11.66
CA GLY A 94 15.10 9.31 11.63
C GLY A 94 14.51 8.74 10.36
N SER A 95 13.99 7.53 10.44
CA SER A 95 13.43 6.79 9.31
C SER A 95 12.02 6.29 9.59
N MET A 96 11.22 6.16 8.53
CA MET A 96 9.88 5.59 8.62
C MET A 96 9.50 4.81 7.36
N LYS A 97 8.45 4.02 7.49
CA LYS A 97 7.75 3.34 6.41
C LYS A 97 6.24 3.39 6.64
N PHE A 98 5.48 3.06 5.63
CA PHE A 98 4.06 2.73 5.76
C PHE A 98 3.90 1.22 5.84
N ARG A 99 2.99 0.72 6.68
CA ARG A 99 2.61 -0.69 6.66
C ARG A 99 1.13 -0.89 6.89
N ALA A 100 0.59 -1.94 6.28
CA ALA A 100 -0.80 -2.34 6.44
C ALA A 100 -0.97 -3.31 7.61
N ASN A 101 -2.15 -3.27 8.24
CA ASN A 101 -2.60 -4.23 9.26
C ASN A 101 -1.63 -4.43 10.43
N ASP A 102 -0.80 -3.42 10.70
CA ASP A 102 0.24 -3.49 11.73
C ASP A 102 1.20 -4.69 11.59
N ALA A 103 1.40 -5.14 10.34
CA ALA A 103 2.22 -6.28 9.96
C ALA A 103 3.21 -5.94 8.84
N TRP A 104 4.25 -6.76 8.68
CA TRP A 104 5.29 -6.56 7.67
C TRP A 104 5.02 -7.25 6.34
N ASP A 105 3.88 -7.94 6.19
CA ASP A 105 3.51 -8.59 4.93
C ASP A 105 3.34 -7.56 3.81
N ILE A 106 2.67 -6.45 4.11
CA ILE A 106 2.43 -5.36 3.16
C ILE A 106 3.00 -4.07 3.75
N ASP A 107 4.13 -3.64 3.22
CA ASP A 107 4.74 -2.36 3.56
C ASP A 107 5.13 -1.58 2.31
N LEU A 108 5.13 -0.26 2.43
CA LEU A 108 5.52 0.67 1.39
C LEU A 108 6.63 1.59 1.90
N GLY A 109 7.61 1.83 1.05
CA GLY A 109 8.72 2.73 1.31
C GLY A 109 9.15 3.47 0.04
N GLY A 110 10.17 4.29 0.14
CA GLY A 110 10.72 5.03 -0.98
C GLY A 110 11.35 4.13 -2.06
N LEU A 111 11.59 4.68 -3.24
CA LEU A 111 12.12 3.93 -4.39
C LEU A 111 13.54 3.43 -4.18
N GLY A 112 14.34 4.08 -3.33
CA GLY A 112 15.74 3.73 -3.08
C GLY A 112 16.22 4.24 -1.72
N GLU A 113 17.44 3.85 -1.35
CA GLU A 113 18.10 4.35 -0.13
C GLU A 113 18.19 5.88 -0.14
N GLY A 114 17.99 6.48 1.04
CA GLY A 114 18.01 7.92 1.21
C GLY A 114 16.79 8.65 0.64
N SER A 115 15.69 7.93 0.31
CA SER A 115 14.44 8.57 -0.04
C SER A 115 13.98 9.51 1.07
N THR A 116 13.68 10.77 0.72
CA THR A 116 13.21 11.81 1.65
C THR A 116 11.88 12.36 1.17
N PRO A 117 11.09 13.02 2.02
CA PRO A 117 9.94 13.79 1.57
C PRO A 117 10.32 14.72 0.41
N GLN A 118 9.53 14.65 -0.66
CA GLN A 118 9.76 15.43 -1.88
C GLN A 118 8.50 16.17 -2.30
N GLU A 119 8.67 17.32 -2.92
CA GLU A 119 7.57 18.06 -3.53
C GLU A 119 7.49 17.80 -5.05
N PRO A 120 6.30 17.63 -5.63
CA PRO A 120 4.99 17.66 -4.95
C PRO A 120 4.64 16.35 -4.22
N VAL A 121 5.28 15.24 -4.52
CA VAL A 121 5.01 13.92 -3.95
C VAL A 121 6.26 13.05 -3.92
N LEU A 122 6.35 12.14 -2.97
CA LEU A 122 7.30 11.04 -2.97
C LEU A 122 6.64 9.78 -3.53
N GLU A 123 7.23 9.18 -4.55
CA GLU A 123 6.80 7.88 -5.08
C GLU A 123 7.21 6.74 -4.17
N LEU A 124 6.33 5.77 -4.06
CA LEU A 124 6.48 4.60 -3.18
C LEU A 124 6.46 3.30 -3.97
N LYS A 125 7.11 2.28 -3.41
CA LYS A 125 7.01 0.89 -3.88
C LYS A 125 6.80 -0.08 -2.72
N SER A 126 6.23 -1.23 -3.03
CA SER A 126 6.17 -2.38 -2.11
C SER A 126 7.57 -2.80 -1.72
N LYS A 127 7.78 -3.12 -0.44
CA LYS A 127 9.08 -3.48 0.13
C LYS A 127 10.17 -2.44 -0.18
N GLY A 128 9.77 -1.16 -0.30
CA GLY A 128 10.68 -0.05 -0.58
C GLY A 128 11.61 0.26 0.59
N SER A 129 12.59 1.12 0.33
CA SER A 129 13.53 1.59 1.34
C SER A 129 12.87 2.50 2.38
N ASP A 130 13.49 2.64 3.53
CA ASP A 130 13.04 3.59 4.54
C ASP A 130 13.01 5.03 3.97
N ILE A 131 12.02 5.78 4.41
CA ILE A 131 11.88 7.22 4.12
C ILE A 131 12.59 7.98 5.24
N VAL A 132 13.61 8.75 4.89
CA VAL A 132 14.41 9.52 5.85
C VAL A 132 13.75 10.85 6.15
N ILE A 133 13.45 11.09 7.41
CA ILE A 133 12.98 12.37 7.94
C ILE A 133 14.20 13.14 8.45
N SER A 134 14.61 14.16 7.72
CA SER A 134 15.81 14.95 8.02
C SER A 134 15.53 16.16 8.90
N GLU A 135 14.28 16.46 9.18
CA GLU A 135 13.88 17.61 9.99
C GLU A 135 12.72 17.25 10.91
N ALA A 136 12.90 17.41 12.21
CA ALA A 136 11.83 17.22 13.18
C ALA A 136 10.73 18.28 13.03
N GLY A 137 9.49 17.91 13.35
CA GLY A 137 8.35 18.84 13.28
C GLY A 137 7.01 18.15 13.29
N ASN A 138 5.96 18.95 13.20
CA ASN A 138 4.60 18.45 13.01
C ASN A 138 4.30 18.35 11.51
N TYR A 139 3.81 17.21 11.08
CA TYR A 139 3.53 16.93 9.68
C TYR A 139 2.09 16.45 9.49
N ASP A 140 1.48 16.90 8.40
CA ASP A 140 0.34 16.24 7.80
C ASP A 140 0.86 15.33 6.69
N ILE A 141 0.57 14.04 6.79
CA ILE A 141 1.03 13.02 5.85
C ILE A 141 -0.19 12.42 5.17
N THR A 142 -0.15 12.33 3.84
CA THR A 142 -1.16 11.63 3.05
C THR A 142 -0.47 10.52 2.25
N LEU A 143 -0.96 9.29 2.41
CA LEU A 143 -0.65 8.15 1.54
C LEU A 143 -1.74 8.05 0.49
N ASP A 144 -1.40 8.03 -0.80
CA ASP A 144 -2.33 7.92 -1.93
C ASP A 144 -2.08 6.61 -2.69
N LEU A 145 -3.05 5.72 -2.62
CA LEU A 145 -3.07 4.39 -3.25
C LEU A 145 -3.99 4.34 -4.49
N SER A 146 -4.50 5.49 -4.95
CA SER A 146 -5.50 5.55 -6.02
C SER A 146 -4.96 5.16 -7.40
N LYS A 147 -3.65 5.21 -7.59
CA LYS A 147 -2.97 4.85 -8.85
C LYS A 147 -1.52 4.45 -8.60
N LEU A 148 -0.95 3.74 -9.57
CA LEU A 148 0.48 3.43 -9.58
C LEU A 148 1.28 4.51 -10.36
N PRO A 149 2.49 4.85 -9.93
CA PRO A 149 3.08 4.46 -8.65
C PRO A 149 2.29 5.02 -7.47
N TYR A 150 2.26 4.31 -6.33
CA TYR A 150 1.71 4.87 -5.09
C TYR A 150 2.54 6.06 -4.66
N THR A 151 1.92 7.01 -3.98
CA THR A 151 2.60 8.25 -3.58
C THR A 151 2.28 8.64 -2.13
N CYS A 152 3.14 9.45 -1.56
CA CYS A 152 2.81 10.15 -0.32
C CYS A 152 3.25 11.62 -0.38
N THR A 153 2.56 12.44 0.41
CA THR A 153 2.91 13.84 0.63
C THR A 153 3.21 14.08 2.10
N PHE A 154 4.13 15.00 2.37
CA PHE A 154 4.47 15.46 3.70
C PHE A 154 4.35 16.99 3.72
N THR A 155 3.42 17.50 4.50
CA THR A 155 3.26 18.96 4.68
C THR A 155 3.65 19.32 6.10
N LYS A 156 4.77 20.02 6.27
CA LYS A 156 5.22 20.53 7.56
C LYS A 156 4.35 21.70 7.99
N LYS A 157 3.93 21.72 9.26
CA LYS A 157 3.13 22.80 9.88
C LYS A 157 3.99 23.86 10.50
#